data_a55e6f3c4e667378a4e975ba24168574
#
_entry.id   a55e6f3c4e667378a4e975ba24168574
#
_cell.length_a   1.000
_cell.length_b   1.000
_cell.length_c   1.000
_cell.angle_alpha   90.00
_cell.angle_beta   90.00
_cell.angle_gamma   90.00
#
_symmetry.space_group_name_H-M   'P 1'
#
loop_
_entity.id
_entity.type
_entity.pdbx_description
1 polymer ?
#
loop_
_entity_poly.entity_id
_entity_poly.type
_entity_poly.pdbx_seq_one_letter_code
_entity_poly.pdbx_strand_id
1 'polypeptide(L)'
;LFGEISARQEPDYEVVAREVLRDIGYDRPGLGLDADHCDIQIRFHPQSPDIAQGVSHRSAEDTGAGDQGIMTGYACRETPELMPLSVTLAGALVKRLDHMRRSGEMPWLLPDGKAQVSVAYEDGRPARITTVVLSAQHTPNVRTDALREEIGRAHV
;
A
#
# COMPACT_ATOMS: atom_id res chain seq x y z
N LEU A 1 -7.51 -2.80 14.47
CA LEU A 1 -8.00 -1.45 14.14
C LEU A 1 -8.16 -0.65 15.41
N PHE A 2 -7.65 0.57 15.45
CA PHE A 2 -7.78 1.46 16.61
C PHE A 2 -7.83 2.92 16.15
N GLY A 3 -8.47 3.76 16.94
CA GLY A 3 -8.57 5.18 16.65
C GLY A 3 -9.77 5.87 17.29
N GLU A 4 -9.97 7.14 16.94
CA GLU A 4 -11.11 7.94 17.30
C GLU A 4 -11.99 8.13 16.06
N ILE A 5 -13.27 7.77 16.17
CA ILE A 5 -14.23 7.92 15.07
C ILE A 5 -15.51 8.51 15.63
N SER A 6 -16.01 9.53 14.96
CA SER A 6 -17.36 10.07 15.19
C SER A 6 -18.07 10.14 13.83
N ALA A 7 -19.04 9.28 13.62
CA ALA A 7 -19.77 9.17 12.37
C ALA A 7 -21.28 9.09 12.65
N ARG A 8 -22.09 9.50 11.65
CA ARG A 8 -23.56 9.37 11.75
C ARG A 8 -24.01 7.91 11.65
N GLN A 9 -23.24 7.10 10.95
CA GLN A 9 -23.47 5.68 10.78
C GLN A 9 -22.12 4.98 10.78
N GLU A 10 -21.99 3.98 11.63
CA GLU A 10 -20.78 3.16 11.70
C GLU A 10 -20.97 1.89 10.87
N PRO A 11 -20.01 1.53 10.01
CA PRO A 11 -20.02 0.26 9.32
C PRO A 11 -19.66 -0.88 10.28
N ASP A 12 -19.90 -2.11 9.88
CA ASP A 12 -19.29 -3.26 10.52
C ASP A 12 -17.80 -3.31 10.12
N TYR A 13 -16.95 -2.81 11.02
CA TYR A 13 -15.51 -2.69 10.78
C TYR A 13 -14.82 -4.04 10.56
N GLU A 14 -15.33 -5.10 11.18
CA GLU A 14 -14.79 -6.45 10.98
C GLU A 14 -15.10 -6.96 9.57
N VAL A 15 -16.33 -6.80 9.12
CA VAL A 15 -16.74 -7.16 7.76
C VAL A 15 -15.90 -6.42 6.72
N VAL A 16 -15.77 -5.10 6.87
CA VAL A 16 -14.97 -4.27 5.95
C VAL A 16 -13.51 -4.72 5.94
N ALA A 17 -12.92 -4.99 7.10
CA ALA A 17 -11.53 -5.45 7.16
C ALA A 17 -11.33 -6.80 6.46
N ARG A 18 -12.24 -7.74 6.65
CA ARG A 18 -12.20 -9.06 5.99
C ARG A 18 -12.39 -8.95 4.47
N GLU A 19 -13.28 -8.08 4.01
CA GLU A 19 -13.47 -7.79 2.58
C GLU A 19 -12.19 -7.25 1.94
N VAL A 20 -11.54 -6.28 2.59
CA VAL A 20 -10.26 -5.72 2.11
C VAL A 20 -9.18 -6.80 2.06
N LEU A 21 -9.07 -7.66 3.08
CA LEU A 21 -8.09 -8.74 3.09
C LEU A 21 -8.33 -9.73 1.93
N ARG A 22 -9.58 -10.07 1.64
CA ARG A 22 -9.93 -10.92 0.48
C ARG A 22 -9.58 -10.25 -0.85
N ASP A 23 -9.92 -8.96 -1.00
CA ASP A 23 -9.60 -8.21 -2.22
C ASP A 23 -8.09 -8.13 -2.48
N ILE A 24 -7.29 -7.97 -1.44
CA ILE A 24 -5.83 -8.02 -1.55
C ILE A 24 -5.34 -9.41 -1.95
N GLY A 25 -6.06 -10.48 -1.60
CA GLY A 25 -5.74 -11.86 -1.96
C GLY A 25 -5.36 -12.76 -0.79
N TYR A 26 -5.65 -12.37 0.45
CA TYR A 26 -5.57 -13.22 1.63
C TYR A 26 -6.90 -13.97 1.84
N ASP A 27 -7.28 -14.74 0.83
CA ASP A 27 -8.59 -15.36 0.64
C ASP A 27 -8.66 -16.86 0.99
N ARG A 28 -7.55 -17.43 1.48
CA ARG A 28 -7.44 -18.85 1.79
C ARG A 28 -6.38 -19.14 2.84
N PRO A 29 -6.50 -20.29 3.55
CA PRO A 29 -5.49 -20.74 4.52
C PRO A 29 -4.10 -20.95 3.89
N GLY A 30 -3.05 -20.83 4.72
CA GLY A 30 -1.67 -21.09 4.34
C GLY A 30 -0.89 -19.90 3.77
N LEU A 31 -1.49 -18.72 3.71
CA LEU A 31 -0.83 -17.49 3.23
C LEU A 31 -0.12 -16.70 4.35
N GLY A 32 -0.14 -17.20 5.59
CA GLY A 32 0.35 -16.48 6.77
C GLY A 32 -0.68 -15.54 7.39
N LEU A 33 -1.59 -15.01 6.58
CA LEU A 33 -2.79 -14.27 6.96
C LEU A 33 -3.96 -14.85 6.18
N ASP A 34 -5.13 -14.92 6.81
CA ASP A 34 -6.36 -15.47 6.23
C ASP A 34 -7.53 -14.58 6.67
N ALA A 35 -8.25 -14.04 5.70
CA ALA A 35 -9.36 -13.14 5.93
C ALA A 35 -10.50 -13.75 6.76
N ASP A 36 -10.69 -15.07 6.70
CA ASP A 36 -11.80 -15.74 7.41
C ASP A 36 -11.45 -16.11 8.85
N HIS A 37 -10.18 -16.39 9.13
CA HIS A 37 -9.74 -16.95 10.41
C HIS A 37 -8.78 -16.03 11.22
N CYS A 38 -8.31 -14.92 10.66
CA CYS A 38 -7.45 -14.01 11.40
C CYS A 38 -8.20 -13.34 12.57
N ASP A 39 -7.50 -13.08 13.67
CA ASP A 39 -8.00 -12.30 14.78
C ASP A 39 -8.05 -10.82 14.39
N ILE A 40 -9.23 -10.19 14.51
CA ILE A 40 -9.43 -8.77 14.23
C ILE A 40 -9.82 -8.07 15.52
N GLN A 41 -8.90 -7.27 16.04
CA GLN A 41 -9.16 -6.44 17.22
C GLN A 41 -9.58 -5.04 16.81
N ILE A 42 -10.72 -4.60 17.32
CA ILE A 42 -11.31 -3.28 17.05
C ILE A 42 -11.36 -2.51 18.35
N ARG A 43 -10.73 -1.33 18.37
CA ARG A 43 -10.69 -0.43 19.52
C ARG A 43 -10.91 1.00 19.04
N PHE A 44 -12.14 1.31 18.67
CA PHE A 44 -12.58 2.65 18.37
C PHE A 44 -13.32 3.27 19.54
N HIS A 45 -13.15 4.56 19.72
CA HIS A 45 -13.92 5.36 20.64
C HIS A 45 -14.32 6.70 20.01
N PRO A 46 -15.37 7.35 20.49
CA PRO A 46 -15.75 8.68 20.03
C PRO A 46 -14.65 9.71 20.28
N GLN A 47 -14.58 10.72 19.42
CA GLN A 47 -13.69 11.84 19.63
C GLN A 47 -14.05 12.58 20.94
N SER A 48 -13.04 13.14 21.62
CA SER A 48 -13.23 13.96 22.80
C SER A 48 -14.27 15.07 22.55
N PRO A 49 -15.23 15.27 23.47
CA PRO A 49 -16.21 16.35 23.34
C PRO A 49 -15.57 17.75 23.24
N ASP A 50 -14.43 17.96 23.90
CA ASP A 50 -13.71 19.23 23.86
C ASP A 50 -13.14 19.51 22.45
N ILE A 51 -12.59 18.48 21.78
CA ILE A 51 -12.11 18.58 20.41
C ILE A 51 -13.28 18.73 19.44
N ALA A 52 -14.37 17.99 19.67
CA ALA A 52 -15.56 18.04 18.82
C ALA A 52 -16.16 19.46 18.74
N GLN A 53 -16.07 20.27 19.80
CA GLN A 53 -16.51 21.67 19.78
C GLN A 53 -15.78 22.51 18.73
N GLY A 54 -14.49 22.26 18.49
CA GLY A 54 -13.68 22.94 17.48
C GLY A 54 -13.89 22.42 16.05
N VAL A 55 -14.43 21.22 15.89
CA VAL A 55 -14.65 20.58 14.58
C VAL A 55 -16.06 20.80 14.07
N SER A 56 -17.06 20.73 14.97
CA SER A 56 -18.49 20.81 14.59
C SER A 56 -18.94 22.24 14.36
N HIS A 57 -19.01 22.65 13.12
CA HIS A 57 -19.51 23.97 12.71
C HIS A 57 -20.84 23.87 11.93
N ARG A 58 -21.43 25.03 11.65
CA ARG A 58 -22.76 25.13 11.02
C ARG A 58 -22.77 24.78 9.54
N SER A 59 -21.63 24.80 8.86
CA SER A 59 -21.49 24.45 7.45
C SER A 59 -20.28 23.53 7.24
N ALA A 60 -20.28 22.82 6.12
CA ALA A 60 -19.13 21.96 5.72
C ALA A 60 -17.86 22.80 5.42
N GLU A 61 -18.03 24.04 5.03
CA GLU A 61 -16.94 24.99 4.69
C GLU A 61 -16.22 25.49 5.94
N ASP A 62 -16.91 25.49 7.08
CA ASP A 62 -16.37 25.93 8.37
C ASP A 62 -15.87 24.77 9.24
N THR A 63 -15.77 23.56 8.70
CA THR A 63 -15.32 22.39 9.46
C THR A 63 -13.86 22.54 9.86
N GLY A 64 -13.60 22.53 11.17
CA GLY A 64 -12.24 22.58 11.72
C GLY A 64 -11.54 21.22 11.65
N ALA A 65 -10.23 21.22 11.95
CA ALA A 65 -9.45 19.99 12.07
C ALA A 65 -9.60 19.37 13.47
N GLY A 66 -9.68 18.06 13.53
CA GLY A 66 -9.76 17.30 14.78
C GLY A 66 -8.45 17.26 15.58
N ASP A 67 -7.34 17.66 14.97
CA ASP A 67 -6.02 17.74 15.61
C ASP A 67 -5.13 18.76 14.87
N GLN A 68 -4.05 19.14 15.52
CA GLN A 68 -2.98 19.93 14.90
C GLN A 68 -2.21 19.07 13.90
N GLY A 69 -1.69 19.67 12.83
CA GLY A 69 -0.88 18.97 11.87
C GLY A 69 0.05 19.90 11.09
N ILE A 70 1.23 19.40 10.78
CA ILE A 70 2.16 19.98 9.82
C ILE A 70 2.36 18.95 8.72
N MET A 71 2.12 19.37 7.48
CA MET A 71 2.29 18.51 6.31
C MET A 71 3.35 19.09 5.41
N THR A 72 4.24 18.22 4.91
CA THR A 72 5.24 18.57 3.91
C THR A 72 4.89 17.91 2.58
N GLY A 73 5.12 18.59 1.49
CA GLY A 73 4.96 18.08 0.14
C GLY A 73 6.25 18.21 -0.65
N TYR A 74 6.46 17.31 -1.60
CA TYR A 74 7.57 17.36 -2.53
C TYR A 74 7.09 16.99 -3.93
N ALA A 75 7.57 17.72 -4.93
CA ALA A 75 7.37 17.41 -6.33
C ALA A 75 8.63 17.76 -7.12
N CYS A 76 8.93 17.01 -8.17
CA CYS A 76 10.06 17.26 -9.07
C CYS A 76 9.66 16.98 -10.53
N ARG A 77 10.56 17.32 -11.48
CA ARG A 77 10.32 17.15 -12.93
C ARG A 77 11.03 15.93 -13.51
N GLU A 78 11.29 14.90 -12.70
CA GLU A 78 12.01 13.72 -13.16
C GLU A 78 11.11 12.76 -13.94
N THR A 79 9.82 12.75 -13.61
CA THR A 79 8.82 11.89 -14.24
C THR A 79 7.53 12.67 -14.52
N PRO A 80 6.67 12.18 -15.42
CA PRO A 80 5.35 12.79 -15.68
C PRO A 80 4.47 12.87 -14.43
N GLU A 81 4.67 11.97 -13.45
CA GLU A 81 3.97 11.94 -12.18
C GLU A 81 4.44 13.03 -11.20
N LEU A 82 5.43 13.84 -11.60
CA LEU A 82 6.09 14.86 -10.78
C LEU A 82 6.73 14.27 -9.50
N MET A 83 7.19 13.05 -9.57
CA MET A 83 7.82 12.31 -8.48
C MET A 83 9.26 11.90 -8.85
N PRO A 84 10.14 11.67 -7.85
CA PRO A 84 11.48 11.14 -8.11
C PRO A 84 11.44 9.83 -8.90
N LEU A 85 12.36 9.67 -9.86
CA LEU A 85 12.43 8.50 -10.73
C LEU A 85 12.50 7.17 -9.94
N SER A 86 13.26 7.14 -8.85
CA SER A 86 13.40 5.93 -8.01
C SER A 86 12.07 5.48 -7.40
N VAL A 87 11.26 6.43 -6.91
CA VAL A 87 9.93 6.14 -6.30
C VAL A 87 8.95 5.67 -7.37
N THR A 88 8.93 6.35 -8.53
CA THR A 88 8.05 6.00 -9.65
C THR A 88 8.35 4.59 -10.15
N LEU A 89 9.62 4.25 -10.37
CA LEU A 89 10.03 2.92 -10.82
C LEU A 89 9.73 1.84 -9.79
N ALA A 90 10.06 2.07 -8.52
CA ALA A 90 9.76 1.11 -7.46
C ALA A 90 8.24 0.84 -7.35
N GLY A 91 7.41 1.89 -7.41
CA GLY A 91 5.97 1.77 -7.43
C GLY A 91 5.43 1.01 -8.66
N ALA A 92 6.00 1.26 -9.85
CA ALA A 92 5.63 0.55 -11.07
C ALA A 92 5.95 -0.96 -10.98
N LEU A 93 7.11 -1.32 -10.43
CA LEU A 93 7.49 -2.72 -10.21
C LEU A 93 6.50 -3.47 -9.30
N VAL A 94 6.13 -2.88 -8.17
CA VAL A 94 5.17 -3.51 -7.24
C VAL A 94 3.78 -3.62 -7.88
N LYS A 95 3.33 -2.60 -8.60
CA LYS A 95 2.06 -2.65 -9.33
C LYS A 95 2.06 -3.74 -10.41
N ARG A 96 3.20 -3.93 -11.11
CA ARG A 96 3.33 -5.00 -12.11
C ARG A 96 3.27 -6.38 -11.47
N LEU A 97 3.94 -6.59 -10.32
CA LEU A 97 3.83 -7.85 -9.56
C LEU A 97 2.38 -8.17 -9.19
N ASP A 98 1.65 -7.19 -8.64
CA ASP A 98 0.24 -7.40 -8.28
C ASP A 98 -0.63 -7.72 -9.50
N HIS A 99 -0.40 -7.03 -10.62
CA HIS A 99 -1.09 -7.32 -11.87
C HIS A 99 -0.84 -8.76 -12.33
N MET A 100 0.40 -9.23 -12.35
CA MET A 100 0.75 -10.59 -12.79
C MET A 100 0.17 -11.67 -11.88
N ARG A 101 0.10 -11.39 -10.59
CA ARG A 101 -0.58 -12.25 -9.63
C ARG A 101 -2.07 -12.34 -9.92
N ARG A 102 -2.74 -11.19 -10.08
CA ARG A 102 -4.21 -11.10 -10.30
C ARG A 102 -4.62 -11.63 -11.66
N SER A 103 -3.80 -11.44 -12.70
CA SER A 103 -4.06 -11.96 -14.05
C SER A 103 -3.83 -13.47 -14.17
N GLY A 104 -3.12 -14.08 -13.20
CA GLY A 104 -2.73 -15.48 -13.24
C GLY A 104 -1.52 -15.77 -14.12
N GLU A 105 -0.84 -14.75 -14.65
CA GLU A 105 0.44 -14.91 -15.38
C GLU A 105 1.51 -15.56 -14.49
N MET A 106 1.51 -15.21 -13.20
CA MET A 106 2.38 -15.82 -12.18
C MET A 106 1.54 -16.36 -11.01
N PRO A 107 0.92 -17.53 -11.14
CA PRO A 107 -0.04 -18.05 -10.16
C PRO A 107 0.60 -18.44 -8.83
N TRP A 108 1.91 -18.51 -8.78
CA TRP A 108 2.69 -18.78 -7.58
C TRP A 108 3.01 -17.54 -6.74
N LEU A 109 2.75 -16.31 -7.27
CA LEU A 109 2.89 -15.08 -6.50
C LEU A 109 1.80 -14.97 -5.43
N LEU A 110 2.21 -14.50 -4.26
CA LEU A 110 1.35 -14.16 -3.14
C LEU A 110 1.28 -12.63 -2.97
N PRO A 111 0.37 -12.12 -2.12
CA PRO A 111 0.06 -10.68 -2.10
C PRO A 111 1.20 -9.74 -1.69
N ASP A 112 2.17 -10.18 -0.87
CA ASP A 112 3.24 -9.31 -0.38
C ASP A 112 4.39 -9.18 -1.38
N GLY A 113 4.78 -7.94 -1.66
CA GLY A 113 5.89 -7.61 -2.54
C GLY A 113 6.55 -6.30 -2.17
N LYS A 114 7.88 -6.23 -2.39
CA LYS A 114 8.69 -5.02 -2.14
C LYS A 114 9.57 -4.74 -3.33
N ALA A 115 9.77 -3.46 -3.63
CA ALA A 115 10.73 -3.01 -4.63
C ALA A 115 11.59 -1.88 -4.07
N GLN A 116 12.87 -1.91 -4.43
CA GLN A 116 13.81 -0.82 -4.18
C GLN A 116 14.53 -0.52 -5.48
N VAL A 117 14.62 0.75 -5.83
CA VAL A 117 15.38 1.23 -6.99
C VAL A 117 16.36 2.30 -6.54
N SER A 118 17.63 2.11 -6.88
CA SER A 118 18.69 3.10 -6.65
C SER A 118 19.05 3.76 -7.98
N VAL A 119 19.08 5.09 -7.98
CA VAL A 119 19.39 5.91 -9.14
C VAL A 119 20.62 6.76 -8.84
N ALA A 120 21.61 6.75 -9.75
CA ALA A 120 22.71 7.70 -9.71
C ALA A 120 22.29 9.00 -10.39
N TYR A 121 22.72 10.12 -9.82
CA TYR A 121 22.47 11.46 -10.33
C TYR A 121 23.78 12.10 -10.80
N GLU A 122 23.73 12.82 -11.92
CA GLU A 122 24.80 13.64 -12.45
C GLU A 122 24.22 15.04 -12.71
N ASP A 123 24.87 16.05 -12.21
CA ASP A 123 24.42 17.45 -12.30
C ASP A 123 22.96 17.68 -11.88
N GLY A 124 22.53 16.96 -10.81
CA GLY A 124 21.17 17.05 -10.27
C GLY A 124 20.08 16.39 -11.12
N ARG A 125 20.45 15.55 -12.10
CA ARG A 125 19.52 14.82 -12.96
C ARG A 125 19.75 13.30 -12.84
N PRO A 126 18.68 12.49 -12.93
CA PRO A 126 18.83 11.04 -12.99
C PRO A 126 19.71 10.65 -14.21
N ALA A 127 20.78 9.90 -13.97
CA ALA A 127 21.72 9.48 -15.01
C ALA A 127 21.60 8.00 -15.32
N ARG A 128 21.49 7.14 -14.29
CA ARG A 128 21.39 5.68 -14.49
C ARG A 128 20.80 5.00 -13.26
N ILE A 129 20.13 3.88 -13.51
CA ILE A 129 19.72 2.94 -12.44
C ILE A 129 20.96 2.13 -12.05
N THR A 130 21.28 2.11 -10.76
CA THR A 130 22.44 1.38 -10.23
C THR A 130 22.07 0.04 -9.62
N THR A 131 20.90 -0.05 -9.02
CA THR A 131 20.44 -1.26 -8.34
C THR A 131 18.93 -1.35 -8.41
N VAL A 132 18.42 -2.56 -8.66
CA VAL A 132 17.03 -2.92 -8.47
C VAL A 132 16.98 -4.13 -7.55
N VAL A 133 16.23 -4.02 -6.47
CA VAL A 133 15.92 -5.14 -5.57
C VAL A 133 14.42 -5.37 -5.62
N LEU A 134 14.02 -6.60 -5.89
CA LEU A 134 12.63 -7.00 -5.91
C LEU A 134 12.47 -8.24 -5.03
N SER A 135 11.56 -8.15 -4.06
CA SER A 135 11.18 -9.26 -3.18
C SER A 135 9.71 -9.56 -3.38
N ALA A 136 9.36 -10.82 -3.55
CA ALA A 136 8.00 -11.25 -3.73
C ALA A 136 7.70 -12.46 -2.85
N GLN A 137 6.60 -12.42 -2.13
CA GLN A 137 6.08 -13.60 -1.46
C GLN A 137 5.59 -14.59 -2.50
N HIS A 138 5.87 -15.87 -2.31
CA HIS A 138 5.52 -16.91 -3.27
C HIS A 138 5.22 -18.25 -2.58
N THR A 139 4.58 -19.15 -3.31
CA THR A 139 4.34 -20.52 -2.83
C THR A 139 5.66 -21.30 -2.70
N PRO A 140 5.75 -22.28 -1.78
CA PRO A 140 6.99 -23.02 -1.51
C PRO A 140 7.49 -23.87 -2.69
N ASN A 141 6.64 -24.13 -3.67
CA ASN A 141 6.94 -25.04 -4.78
C ASN A 141 7.74 -24.37 -5.93
N VAL A 142 8.01 -23.06 -5.85
CA VAL A 142 8.74 -22.33 -6.89
C VAL A 142 10.24 -22.39 -6.64
N ARG A 143 10.99 -22.81 -7.64
CA ARG A 143 12.47 -22.80 -7.59
C ARG A 143 12.98 -21.37 -7.75
N THR A 144 14.02 -21.04 -6.99
CA THR A 144 14.61 -19.68 -6.99
C THR A 144 15.12 -19.24 -8.37
N ASP A 145 15.62 -20.16 -9.16
CA ASP A 145 16.11 -19.89 -10.53
C ASP A 145 14.96 -19.50 -11.46
N ALA A 146 13.86 -20.28 -11.43
CA ALA A 146 12.65 -19.98 -12.19
C ALA A 146 12.05 -18.63 -11.75
N LEU A 147 12.00 -18.37 -10.45
CA LEU A 147 11.54 -17.11 -9.89
C LEU A 147 12.36 -15.92 -10.43
N ARG A 148 13.69 -16.03 -10.44
CA ARG A 148 14.57 -14.96 -10.96
C ARG A 148 14.37 -14.72 -12.45
N GLU A 149 14.24 -15.78 -13.23
CA GLU A 149 14.05 -15.70 -14.67
C GLU A 149 12.70 -15.10 -15.05
N GLU A 150 11.61 -15.56 -14.41
CA GLU A 150 10.26 -15.09 -14.71
C GLU A 150 10.04 -13.64 -14.25
N ILE A 151 10.48 -13.29 -13.04
CA ILE A 151 10.43 -11.90 -12.57
C ILE A 151 11.30 -10.99 -13.43
N GLY A 152 12.48 -11.44 -13.83
CA GLY A 152 13.37 -10.68 -14.73
C GLY A 152 12.73 -10.39 -16.08
N ARG A 153 12.04 -11.35 -16.70
CA ARG A 153 11.31 -11.18 -17.96
C ARG A 153 10.09 -10.27 -17.84
N ALA A 154 9.41 -10.29 -16.72
CA ALA A 154 8.19 -9.52 -16.51
C ALA A 154 8.41 -8.00 -16.47
N HIS A 155 9.66 -7.57 -16.37
CA HIS A 155 10.04 -6.16 -16.18
C HIS A 155 10.93 -5.60 -17.30
N VAL A 156 11.06 -6.34 -18.41
CA VAL A 156 11.79 -5.90 -19.63
C VAL A 156 10.83 -5.24 -20.61
#